data_ff29c29f19bdb8200a45042751e2fc24
#
_entry.id   ff29c29f19bdb8200a45042751e2fc24
#
_cell.length_a   1.000
_cell.length_b   1.000
_cell.length_c   1.000
_cell.angle_alpha   90.00
_cell.angle_beta   90.00
_cell.angle_gamma   90.00
#
_symmetry.space_group_name_H-M   'P 1'
#
loop_
_entity.id
_entity.type
_entity.pdbx_description
1 polymer ?
#
loop_
_entity_poly.entity_id
_entity_poly.type
_entity_poly.pdbx_seq_one_letter_code
_entity_poly.pdbx_strand_id
1 'polypeptide(L)'
;MLRVDEIQEEELILIADMEQQVFTDAWSENSLRETWLQPQTMMLGVWADEVIAGYVILYYVLDEGEIARIAVSQQFRRQGAGSVLFRALVEKCLEKGIARILLDVRQSNQSAIAFYRSHGFTDDGVRKNFYDHPTENALLMSLDIGK
;
A
#
# COMPACT_ATOMS: atom_id res chain seq x y z
N MET A 1 18.98 3.29 -8.93
CA MET A 1 18.53 4.23 -7.90
C MET A 1 17.02 4.24 -7.80
N LEU A 2 16.51 4.29 -6.58
CA LEU A 2 15.06 4.25 -6.36
C LEU A 2 14.50 5.68 -6.25
N ARG A 3 13.36 5.90 -6.89
CA ARG A 3 12.69 7.21 -6.93
C ARG A 3 11.21 7.01 -6.65
N VAL A 4 10.61 7.85 -5.82
CA VAL A 4 9.17 7.79 -5.52
C VAL A 4 8.49 9.02 -6.10
N ASP A 5 7.37 8.80 -6.78
CA ASP A 5 6.53 9.85 -7.33
C ASP A 5 5.06 9.45 -7.27
N GLU A 6 4.19 10.45 -7.41
CA GLU A 6 2.76 10.19 -7.56
C GLU A 6 2.49 9.47 -8.89
N ILE A 7 1.55 8.52 -8.85
CA ILE A 7 1.15 7.78 -10.04
C ILE A 7 0.33 8.70 -10.95
N GLN A 8 0.69 8.75 -12.24
CA GLN A 8 -0.05 9.50 -13.24
C GLN A 8 -1.06 8.59 -13.94
N GLU A 9 -2.06 9.18 -14.58
CA GLU A 9 -3.14 8.40 -15.21
C GLU A 9 -2.60 7.38 -16.23
N GLU A 10 -1.64 7.80 -17.06
CA GLU A 10 -1.06 6.91 -18.08
C GLU A 10 -0.23 5.78 -17.48
N GLU A 11 0.08 5.85 -16.19
CA GLU A 11 0.86 4.81 -15.50
C GLU A 11 -0.03 3.75 -14.86
N LEU A 12 -1.36 3.95 -14.85
CA LEU A 12 -2.28 2.99 -14.22
C LEU A 12 -2.21 1.61 -14.85
N ILE A 13 -1.90 1.50 -16.14
CA ILE A 13 -1.74 0.21 -16.78
C ILE A 13 -0.57 -0.58 -16.19
N LEU A 14 0.49 0.11 -15.78
CA LEU A 14 1.63 -0.54 -15.12
C LEU A 14 1.23 -1.13 -13.77
N ILE A 15 0.39 -0.41 -13.03
CA ILE A 15 -0.14 -0.89 -11.75
C ILE A 15 -1.05 -2.10 -11.99
N ALA A 16 -1.93 -2.03 -13.01
CA ALA A 16 -2.81 -3.14 -13.34
C ALA A 16 -2.03 -4.40 -13.68
N ASP A 17 -0.95 -4.26 -14.46
CA ASP A 17 -0.08 -5.39 -14.80
C ASP A 17 0.57 -5.98 -13.55
N MET A 18 1.04 -5.15 -12.64
CA MET A 18 1.64 -5.63 -11.40
C MET A 18 0.60 -6.32 -10.50
N GLU A 19 -0.63 -5.79 -10.46
CA GLU A 19 -1.72 -6.43 -9.72
C GLU A 19 -1.92 -7.87 -10.20
N GLN A 20 -1.92 -8.08 -11.52
CA GLN A 20 -2.07 -9.43 -12.09
C GLN A 20 -0.94 -10.37 -11.66
N GLN A 21 0.27 -9.85 -11.48
CA GLN A 21 1.42 -10.66 -11.11
C GLN A 21 1.47 -10.98 -9.62
N VAL A 22 0.96 -10.08 -8.78
CA VAL A 22 1.14 -10.16 -7.32
C VAL A 22 -0.09 -10.71 -6.60
N PHE A 23 -1.30 -10.35 -7.06
CA PHE A 23 -2.53 -10.67 -6.35
C PHE A 23 -3.42 -11.62 -7.13
N THR A 24 -4.09 -12.54 -6.40
CA THR A 24 -5.11 -13.41 -7.00
C THR A 24 -6.40 -12.66 -7.27
N ASP A 25 -6.67 -11.61 -6.48
CA ASP A 25 -7.85 -10.75 -6.61
C ASP A 25 -7.46 -9.40 -7.21
N ALA A 26 -6.68 -9.42 -8.29
CA ALA A 26 -6.14 -8.23 -8.90
C ALA A 26 -7.20 -7.21 -9.27
N TRP A 27 -6.94 -5.93 -8.99
CA TRP A 27 -7.79 -4.83 -9.43
C TRP A 27 -7.58 -4.61 -10.91
N SER A 28 -8.66 -4.33 -11.64
CA SER A 28 -8.59 -4.01 -13.06
C SER A 28 -8.08 -2.58 -13.27
N GLU A 29 -7.62 -2.30 -14.48
CA GLU A 29 -7.21 -0.93 -14.84
C GLU A 29 -8.37 0.03 -14.62
N ASN A 30 -9.59 -0.39 -14.95
CA ASN A 30 -10.77 0.47 -14.77
C ASN A 30 -11.04 0.78 -13.30
N SER A 31 -10.94 -0.22 -12.43
CA SER A 31 -11.10 -0.01 -10.98
C SER A 31 -10.03 0.91 -10.43
N LEU A 32 -8.79 0.75 -10.90
CA LEU A 32 -7.69 1.61 -10.50
C LEU A 32 -7.92 3.05 -10.94
N ARG A 33 -8.46 3.25 -12.14
CA ARG A 33 -8.76 4.60 -12.64
C ARG A 33 -9.87 5.25 -11.83
N GLU A 34 -10.93 4.50 -11.49
CA GLU A 34 -11.99 5.00 -10.64
C GLU A 34 -11.46 5.44 -9.28
N THR A 35 -10.57 4.64 -8.70
CA THR A 35 -9.93 4.96 -7.43
C THR A 35 -9.03 6.18 -7.56
N TRP A 36 -8.24 6.24 -8.63
CA TRP A 36 -7.32 7.35 -8.90
C TRP A 36 -8.05 8.68 -9.00
N LEU A 37 -9.28 8.67 -9.52
CA LEU A 37 -10.10 9.88 -9.68
C LEU A 37 -10.72 10.36 -8.37
N GLN A 38 -10.72 9.54 -7.32
CA GLN A 38 -11.30 9.94 -6.04
C GLN A 38 -10.40 10.97 -5.35
N PRO A 39 -10.97 12.10 -4.86
CA PRO A 39 -10.17 13.17 -4.29
C PRO A 39 -9.46 12.78 -2.97
N GLN A 40 -9.94 11.76 -2.28
CA GLN A 40 -9.38 11.33 -1.00
C GLN A 40 -8.50 10.10 -1.16
N THR A 41 -7.85 9.96 -2.30
CA THR A 41 -6.98 8.84 -2.62
C THR A 41 -5.58 9.36 -2.93
N MET A 42 -4.57 8.65 -2.46
CA MET A 42 -3.19 8.92 -2.77
C MET A 42 -2.58 7.65 -3.36
N MET A 43 -1.96 7.77 -4.52
CA MET A 43 -1.23 6.67 -5.14
C MET A 43 0.20 7.09 -5.38
N LEU A 44 1.14 6.34 -4.82
CA LEU A 44 2.57 6.57 -5.01
C LEU A 44 3.18 5.34 -5.65
N GLY A 45 4.16 5.56 -6.53
CA GLY A 45 4.95 4.49 -7.10
C GLY A 45 6.42 4.66 -6.74
N VAL A 46 7.16 3.56 -6.73
CA VAL A 46 8.60 3.58 -6.60
C VAL A 46 9.18 2.97 -7.86
N TRP A 47 10.13 3.68 -8.47
CA TRP A 47 10.80 3.25 -9.70
C TRP A 47 12.26 2.93 -9.42
N ALA A 48 12.73 1.83 -10.01
CA ALA A 48 14.14 1.53 -10.09
C ALA A 48 14.55 1.96 -11.49
N ASP A 49 15.22 3.09 -11.58
CA ASP A 49 15.49 3.79 -12.84
C ASP A 49 14.16 4.05 -13.56
N GLU A 50 13.91 3.43 -14.71
CA GLU A 50 12.67 3.68 -15.46
C GLU A 50 11.64 2.56 -15.32
N VAL A 51 11.90 1.57 -14.46
CA VAL A 51 11.01 0.43 -14.25
C VAL A 51 10.28 0.59 -12.93
N ILE A 52 8.95 0.43 -12.97
CA ILE A 52 8.18 0.51 -11.73
C ILE A 52 8.48 -0.72 -10.86
N ALA A 53 8.89 -0.46 -9.63
CA ALA A 53 9.26 -1.51 -8.67
C ALA A 53 8.15 -1.81 -7.67
N GLY A 54 7.25 -0.87 -7.45
CA GLY A 54 6.17 -1.06 -6.49
C GLY A 54 5.25 0.15 -6.44
N TYR A 55 4.19 0.02 -5.66
CA TYR A 55 3.21 1.09 -5.52
C TYR A 55 2.45 0.93 -4.21
N VAL A 56 1.81 2.01 -3.78
CA VAL A 56 0.90 2.01 -2.63
C VAL A 56 -0.31 2.86 -2.95
N ILE A 57 -1.48 2.38 -2.52
CA ILE A 57 -2.74 3.10 -2.65
C ILE A 57 -3.27 3.32 -1.24
N LEU A 58 -3.55 4.58 -0.90
CA LEU A 58 -4.03 4.96 0.42
C LEU A 58 -5.28 5.80 0.26
N TYR A 59 -6.32 5.47 1.04
CA TYR A 59 -7.49 6.32 1.21
C TYR A 59 -7.33 7.11 2.50
N TYR A 60 -7.84 8.35 2.53
CA TYR A 60 -7.79 9.11 3.77
C TYR A 60 -9.05 9.91 3.98
N VAL A 61 -9.42 10.06 5.25
CA VAL A 61 -10.53 10.89 5.69
C VAL A 61 -10.04 11.66 6.92
N LEU A 62 -10.04 12.99 6.82
CA LEU A 62 -9.54 13.85 7.90
C LEU A 62 -8.09 13.48 8.23
N ASP A 63 -7.83 13.04 9.47
CA ASP A 63 -6.48 12.74 9.93
C ASP A 63 -6.14 11.24 9.93
N GLU A 64 -7.00 10.40 9.33
CA GLU A 64 -6.74 8.96 9.23
C GLU A 64 -6.58 8.53 7.78
N GLY A 65 -5.54 7.75 7.52
CA GLY A 65 -5.34 7.10 6.24
C GLY A 65 -5.44 5.59 6.38
N GLU A 66 -5.87 4.93 5.30
CA GLU A 66 -5.95 3.46 5.28
C GLU A 66 -5.24 2.97 4.03
N ILE A 67 -4.28 2.07 4.21
CA ILE A 67 -3.60 1.44 3.07
C ILE A 67 -4.55 0.42 2.46
N ALA A 68 -4.98 0.68 1.22
CA ALA A 68 -5.84 -0.25 0.49
C ALA A 68 -5.03 -1.32 -0.21
N ARG A 69 -3.87 -0.95 -0.75
CA ARG A 69 -2.99 -1.86 -1.49
C ARG A 69 -1.55 -1.38 -1.34
N ILE A 70 -0.63 -2.31 -1.16
CA ILE A 70 0.81 -2.03 -1.27
C ILE A 70 1.46 -3.27 -1.87
N ALA A 71 2.32 -3.08 -2.85
CA ALA A 71 3.00 -4.19 -3.51
C ALA A 71 4.37 -3.77 -3.99
N VAL A 72 5.30 -4.73 -3.95
CA VAL A 72 6.63 -4.59 -4.56
C VAL A 72 6.81 -5.77 -5.49
N SER A 73 7.23 -5.50 -6.73
CA SER A 73 7.51 -6.51 -7.72
C SER A 73 8.54 -7.50 -7.19
N GLN A 74 8.35 -8.77 -7.50
CA GLN A 74 9.22 -9.83 -6.98
C GLN A 74 10.70 -9.58 -7.29
N GLN A 75 10.99 -9.08 -8.48
CA GLN A 75 12.39 -8.84 -8.87
C GLN A 75 13.06 -7.72 -8.07
N PHE A 76 12.28 -6.86 -7.41
CA PHE A 76 12.82 -5.75 -6.62
C PHE A 76 12.69 -5.94 -5.11
N ARG A 77 12.20 -7.09 -4.68
CA ARG A 77 12.12 -7.39 -3.25
C ARG A 77 13.53 -7.51 -2.69
N ARG A 78 13.67 -7.14 -1.41
CA ARG A 78 14.96 -7.13 -0.68
C ARG A 78 15.96 -6.10 -1.21
N GLN A 79 15.49 -5.12 -2.00
CA GLN A 79 16.33 -4.03 -2.47
C GLN A 79 15.94 -2.70 -1.83
N GLY A 80 15.10 -2.74 -0.80
CA GLY A 80 14.71 -1.54 -0.06
C GLY A 80 13.60 -0.75 -0.70
N ALA A 81 13.01 -1.23 -1.81
CA ALA A 81 11.95 -0.49 -2.51
C ALA A 81 10.74 -0.25 -1.63
N GLY A 82 10.31 -1.26 -0.87
CA GLY A 82 9.17 -1.13 0.03
C GLY A 82 9.40 -0.09 1.12
N SER A 83 10.59 -0.08 1.70
CA SER A 83 10.94 0.88 2.75
C SER A 83 11.03 2.31 2.22
N VAL A 84 11.61 2.49 1.03
CA VAL A 84 11.70 3.80 0.38
C VAL A 84 10.30 4.32 0.09
N LEU A 85 9.43 3.45 -0.47
CA LEU A 85 8.05 3.79 -0.77
C LEU A 85 7.29 4.17 0.50
N PHE A 86 7.44 3.38 1.56
CA PHE A 86 6.72 3.60 2.80
C PHE A 86 7.15 4.91 3.48
N ARG A 87 8.45 5.21 3.49
CA ARG A 87 8.92 6.47 4.07
C ARG A 87 8.35 7.68 3.31
N ALA A 88 8.29 7.59 1.98
CA ALA A 88 7.70 8.66 1.17
C ALA A 88 6.20 8.79 1.46
N LEU A 89 5.51 7.67 1.66
CA LEU A 89 4.10 7.69 2.02
C LEU A 89 3.87 8.44 3.34
N VAL A 90 4.69 8.15 4.35
CA VAL A 90 4.58 8.83 5.65
C VAL A 90 4.77 10.34 5.50
N GLU A 91 5.78 10.75 4.72
CA GLU A 91 6.02 12.18 4.48
C GLU A 91 4.81 12.85 3.81
N LYS A 92 4.23 12.21 2.80
CA LYS A 92 3.04 12.74 2.12
C LYS A 92 1.85 12.80 3.05
N CYS A 93 1.68 11.79 3.89
CA CYS A 93 0.59 11.78 4.87
C CYS A 93 0.72 12.94 5.86
N LEU A 94 1.93 13.19 6.34
CA LEU A 94 2.16 14.31 7.26
C LEU A 94 1.86 15.64 6.59
N GLU A 95 2.21 15.81 5.32
CA GLU A 95 1.91 17.03 4.56
C GLU A 95 0.40 17.27 4.46
N LYS A 96 -0.39 16.22 4.44
CA LYS A 96 -1.85 16.30 4.33
C LYS A 96 -2.57 16.36 5.68
N GLY A 97 -1.82 16.36 6.78
CA GLY A 97 -2.41 16.38 8.11
C GLY A 97 -2.92 15.04 8.59
N ILE A 98 -2.50 13.96 7.95
CA ILE A 98 -2.85 12.60 8.38
C ILE A 98 -1.97 12.26 9.59
N ALA A 99 -2.59 11.80 10.66
CA ALA A 99 -1.90 11.51 11.92
C ALA A 99 -1.78 10.01 12.19
N ARG A 100 -2.56 9.19 11.50
CA ARG A 100 -2.62 7.75 11.77
C ARG A 100 -2.87 6.99 10.48
N ILE A 101 -2.13 5.89 10.30
CA ILE A 101 -2.29 5.01 9.14
C ILE A 101 -2.78 3.64 9.63
N LEU A 102 -3.84 3.15 9.01
CA LEU A 102 -4.47 1.86 9.33
C LEU A 102 -4.28 0.90 8.16
N LEU A 103 -4.28 -0.38 8.48
CA LEU A 103 -4.32 -1.42 7.45
C LEU A 103 -4.93 -2.70 8.01
N ASP A 104 -5.37 -3.56 7.10
CA ASP A 104 -5.65 -4.94 7.44
C ASP A 104 -4.81 -5.85 6.53
N VAL A 105 -4.44 -7.02 7.05
CA VAL A 105 -3.57 -7.95 6.34
C VAL A 105 -3.97 -9.37 6.73
N ARG A 106 -3.89 -10.32 5.77
CA ARG A 106 -4.18 -11.72 6.08
C ARG A 106 -3.23 -12.21 7.18
N GLN A 107 -3.78 -12.93 8.16
CA GLN A 107 -2.96 -13.44 9.27
C GLN A 107 -1.84 -14.34 8.78
N SER A 108 -2.02 -15.04 7.67
CA SER A 108 -0.99 -15.93 7.12
C SER A 108 0.13 -15.19 6.42
N ASN A 109 -0.04 -13.91 6.10
CA ASN A 109 0.96 -13.15 5.36
C ASN A 109 2.06 -12.63 6.30
N GLN A 110 2.91 -13.56 6.75
CA GLN A 110 3.93 -13.27 7.76
C GLN A 110 4.98 -12.27 7.27
N SER A 111 5.34 -12.31 5.99
CA SER A 111 6.33 -11.35 5.47
C SER A 111 5.80 -9.93 5.46
N ALA A 112 4.54 -9.72 5.10
CA ALA A 112 3.94 -8.40 5.14
C ALA A 112 3.80 -7.90 6.58
N ILE A 113 3.35 -8.77 7.48
CA ILE A 113 3.20 -8.41 8.90
C ILE A 113 4.56 -7.99 9.47
N ALA A 114 5.62 -8.74 9.18
CA ALA A 114 6.96 -8.41 9.64
C ALA A 114 7.42 -7.07 9.08
N PHE A 115 7.12 -6.81 7.81
CA PHE A 115 7.45 -5.53 7.18
C PHE A 115 6.76 -4.37 7.90
N TYR A 116 5.45 -4.49 8.15
CA TYR A 116 4.70 -3.43 8.84
C TYR A 116 5.21 -3.21 10.26
N ARG A 117 5.47 -4.30 11.01
CA ARG A 117 6.02 -4.18 12.35
C ARG A 117 7.39 -3.51 12.35
N SER A 118 8.21 -3.80 11.36
CA SER A 118 9.54 -3.19 11.25
C SER A 118 9.46 -1.69 11.01
N HIS A 119 8.32 -1.21 10.50
CA HIS A 119 8.08 0.21 10.26
C HIS A 119 7.25 0.87 11.37
N GLY A 120 7.06 0.17 12.49
CA GLY A 120 6.43 0.75 13.67
C GLY A 120 4.95 0.48 13.84
N PHE A 121 4.34 -0.28 12.93
CA PHE A 121 2.93 -0.65 13.10
C PHE A 121 2.76 -1.58 14.29
N THR A 122 1.64 -1.41 15.00
CA THR A 122 1.25 -2.27 16.10
C THR A 122 -0.05 -2.97 15.79
N ASP A 123 -0.25 -4.12 16.45
CA ASP A 123 -1.45 -4.94 16.25
C ASP A 123 -2.62 -4.33 17.05
N ASP A 124 -3.77 -4.16 16.41
CA ASP A 124 -4.97 -3.61 17.06
C ASP A 124 -6.04 -4.65 17.33
N GLY A 125 -6.01 -5.78 16.64
CA GLY A 125 -6.99 -6.82 16.81
C GLY A 125 -7.14 -7.68 15.57
N VAL A 126 -8.12 -8.56 15.61
CA VAL A 126 -8.38 -9.52 14.54
C VAL A 126 -9.84 -9.41 14.12
N ARG A 127 -10.08 -9.32 12.81
CA ARG A 127 -11.42 -9.39 12.24
C ARG A 127 -11.60 -10.78 11.65
N LYS A 128 -12.49 -11.57 12.24
CA LYS A 128 -12.67 -12.97 11.83
C LYS A 128 -13.34 -13.08 10.46
N ASN A 129 -12.87 -14.02 9.66
CA ASN A 129 -13.46 -14.39 8.38
C ASN A 129 -13.62 -13.18 7.45
N PHE A 130 -12.65 -12.25 7.49
CA PHE A 130 -12.72 -11.02 6.70
C PHE A 130 -12.44 -11.26 5.22
N TYR A 131 -11.51 -12.17 4.92
CA TYR A 131 -11.11 -12.47 3.53
C TYR A 131 -11.80 -13.73 3.02
N ASP A 132 -11.99 -13.79 1.68
CA ASP A 132 -12.48 -14.96 0.98
C ASP A 132 -11.39 -15.56 0.10
N HIS A 133 -11.57 -16.80 -0.32
CA HIS A 133 -10.76 -17.49 -1.32
C HIS A 133 -9.25 -17.49 -1.05
N PRO A 134 -8.78 -18.04 0.09
CA PRO A 134 -9.53 -18.75 1.12
C PRO A 134 -10.08 -17.83 2.19
N THR A 135 -11.05 -18.32 2.94
CA THR A 135 -11.55 -17.62 4.11
C THR A 135 -10.45 -17.52 5.14
N GLU A 136 -10.21 -16.31 5.61
CA GLU A 136 -9.12 -16.07 6.54
C GLU A 136 -9.39 -14.82 7.36
N ASN A 137 -8.84 -14.79 8.58
CA ASN A 137 -8.94 -13.61 9.45
C ASN A 137 -7.99 -12.51 8.96
N ALA A 138 -8.39 -11.27 9.24
CA ALA A 138 -7.52 -10.11 9.03
C ALA A 138 -6.90 -9.72 10.35
N LEU A 139 -5.59 -9.44 10.33
CA LEU A 139 -4.93 -8.74 11.41
C LEU A 139 -5.05 -7.26 11.14
N LEU A 140 -5.56 -6.52 12.12
CA LEU A 140 -5.70 -5.06 12.00
C LEU A 140 -4.48 -4.41 12.65
N MET A 141 -3.88 -3.47 11.94
CA MET A 141 -2.67 -2.81 12.41
C MET A 141 -2.78 -1.30 12.20
N SER A 142 -2.05 -0.54 13.01
CA SER A 142 -2.02 0.91 12.87
C SER A 142 -0.65 1.47 13.23
N LEU A 143 -0.41 2.67 12.71
CA LEU A 143 0.81 3.44 12.98
C LEU A 143 0.42 4.89 13.23
N ASP A 144 0.80 5.42 14.40
CA ASP A 144 0.64 6.85 14.68
C ASP A 144 1.86 7.58 14.14
N ILE A 145 1.64 8.54 13.23
CA ILE A 145 2.73 9.30 12.59
C ILE A 145 2.69 10.78 12.96
N GLY A 146 1.53 11.27 13.44
CA GLY A 146 1.36 12.63 13.88
C GLY A 146 1.53 12.75 15.37
N LYS A 147 1.67 13.96 15.83
CA LYS A 147 1.81 14.25 17.26
C LYS A 147 0.62 14.95 17.80
#